data_61e8dd8d0a6922857adb776dc9f907db
#
_entry.id   61e8dd8d0a6922857adb776dc9f907db
#
_cell.length_a   1.000
_cell.length_b   1.000
_cell.length_c   1.000
_cell.angle_alpha   90.00
_cell.angle_beta   90.00
_cell.angle_gamma   90.00
#
_symmetry.space_group_name_H-M   'P 1'
#
loop_
_entity.id
_entity.type
_entity.pdbx_description
1 polymer ?
#
loop_
_entity_poly.entity_id
_entity_poly.type
_entity_poly.pdbx_seq_one_letter_code
_entity_poly.pdbx_strand_id
1 'polypeptide(L)'
;MGVEDRIRQLLENVYVRDMYRKATRDALSREFDDVFHMLVPEIDGRSNEIVSLRWDGLDQLRANHPKAVDPETRFEFPFIDVVGDAGVARVDVYRGERHVYSDYVSLYRVQGAWRLVSKVYHAHLAAGP
;
A
#
# COMPACT_ATOMS: atom_id res chain seq x y z
N MET A 1 -14.78 12.18 14.69
CA MET A 1 -13.87 11.86 13.56
C MET A 1 -14.63 11.06 12.52
N GLY A 2 -14.63 11.49 11.29
CA GLY A 2 -15.31 10.80 10.21
C GLY A 2 -14.62 9.51 9.79
N VAL A 3 -15.33 8.70 9.00
CA VAL A 3 -14.80 7.41 8.51
C VAL A 3 -13.54 7.62 7.65
N GLU A 4 -13.57 8.62 6.76
CA GLU A 4 -12.42 8.93 5.93
C GLU A 4 -11.18 9.30 6.76
N ASP A 5 -11.37 10.04 7.84
CA ASP A 5 -10.28 10.40 8.74
C ASP A 5 -9.68 9.18 9.43
N ARG A 6 -10.51 8.22 9.80
CA ARG A 6 -10.05 6.97 10.41
C ARG A 6 -9.23 6.15 9.43
N ILE A 7 -9.65 6.08 8.17
CA ILE A 7 -8.91 5.38 7.14
C ILE A 7 -7.61 6.09 6.83
N ARG A 8 -7.63 7.42 6.75
CA ARG A 8 -6.41 8.21 6.57
C ARG A 8 -5.41 7.95 7.69
N GLN A 9 -5.89 7.94 8.93
CA GLN A 9 -5.06 7.64 10.10
C GLN A 9 -4.46 6.23 10.02
N LEU A 10 -5.26 5.24 9.63
CA LEU A 10 -4.79 3.87 9.45
C LEU A 10 -3.70 3.80 8.38
N LEU A 11 -3.91 4.46 7.24
CA LEU A 11 -2.93 4.48 6.16
C LEU A 11 -1.63 5.19 6.56
N GLU A 12 -1.71 6.28 7.30
CA GLU A 12 -0.52 6.94 7.85
C GLU A 12 0.25 6.00 8.78
N ASN A 13 -0.46 5.27 9.64
CA ASN A 13 0.17 4.30 10.52
C ASN A 13 0.87 3.18 9.73
N VAL A 14 0.21 2.63 8.71
CA VAL A 14 0.77 1.56 7.88
C VAL A 14 1.96 2.05 7.06
N TYR A 15 1.78 3.11 6.30
CA TYR A 15 2.80 3.56 5.35
C TYR A 15 3.94 4.32 6.01
N VAL A 16 3.65 5.16 6.99
CA VAL A 16 4.68 6.00 7.59
C VAL A 16 5.36 5.30 8.77
N ARG A 17 4.56 4.68 9.64
CA ARG A 17 5.10 4.14 10.89
C ARG A 17 5.46 2.67 10.81
N ASP A 18 4.52 1.85 10.35
CA ASP A 18 4.64 0.39 10.50
C ASP A 18 5.28 -0.30 9.30
N MET A 19 4.90 0.09 8.08
CA MET A 19 5.37 -0.59 6.89
C MET A 19 6.76 -0.15 6.46
N TYR A 20 7.07 1.12 6.60
CA TYR A 20 8.31 1.70 6.08
C TYR A 20 9.33 2.06 7.15
N ARG A 21 8.94 2.26 8.38
CA ARG A 21 9.88 2.62 9.45
C ARG A 21 10.21 1.47 10.37
N LYS A 22 9.25 0.68 10.75
CA LYS A 22 9.46 -0.44 11.66
C LYS A 22 8.30 -1.41 11.59
N ALA A 23 8.27 -2.26 10.56
CA ALA A 23 7.27 -3.30 10.55
C ALA A 23 7.67 -4.41 11.49
N THR A 24 6.91 -4.57 12.54
CA THR A 24 6.93 -5.77 13.32
C THR A 24 5.77 -6.66 12.86
N ARG A 25 5.86 -7.94 13.15
CA ARG A 25 4.78 -8.88 12.84
C ARG A 25 3.46 -8.42 13.46
N ASP A 26 3.52 -7.94 14.70
CA ASP A 26 2.34 -7.50 15.44
C ASP A 26 1.72 -6.23 14.82
N ALA A 27 2.55 -5.31 14.37
CA ALA A 27 2.08 -4.09 13.71
C ALA A 27 1.31 -4.42 12.43
N LEU A 28 1.86 -5.29 11.59
CA LEU A 28 1.18 -5.71 10.36
C LEU A 28 -0.13 -6.46 10.67
N SER A 29 -0.18 -7.22 11.75
CA SER A 29 -1.37 -8.00 12.12
C SER A 29 -2.53 -7.12 12.59
N ARG A 30 -2.27 -5.88 13.05
CA ARG A 30 -3.34 -4.98 13.51
C ARG A 30 -4.09 -4.32 12.37
N GLU A 31 -3.40 -3.99 11.30
CA GLU A 31 -3.96 -3.16 10.22
C GLU A 31 -4.23 -3.97 8.96
N PHE A 32 -3.56 -5.10 8.80
CA PHE A 32 -3.76 -6.00 7.66
C PHE A 32 -4.60 -7.19 8.08
N ASP A 33 -5.61 -7.49 7.29
CA ASP A 33 -6.37 -8.72 7.49
C ASP A 33 -5.53 -9.93 7.05
N ASP A 34 -5.81 -11.10 7.62
CA ASP A 34 -5.08 -12.33 7.26
C ASP A 34 -5.25 -12.71 5.78
N VAL A 35 -6.34 -12.27 5.15
CA VAL A 35 -6.58 -12.52 3.72
C VAL A 35 -5.88 -11.50 2.82
N PHE A 36 -5.15 -10.55 3.40
CA PHE A 36 -4.48 -9.52 2.60
C PHE A 36 -3.61 -10.13 1.51
N HIS A 37 -3.70 -9.57 0.33
CA HIS A 37 -2.82 -9.93 -0.78
C HIS A 37 -2.50 -8.71 -1.62
N MET A 38 -1.37 -8.79 -2.31
CA MET A 38 -0.92 -7.78 -3.26
C MET A 38 -0.64 -8.48 -4.58
N LEU A 39 -1.07 -7.87 -5.68
CA LEU A 39 -0.69 -8.33 -7.00
C LEU A 39 0.54 -7.54 -7.45
N VAL A 40 1.57 -8.27 -7.84
CA VAL A 40 2.83 -7.69 -8.30
C VAL A 40 2.92 -7.87 -9.81
N PRO A 41 2.91 -6.77 -10.58
CA PRO A 41 3.00 -6.89 -12.04
C PRO A 41 4.41 -7.25 -12.47
N GLU A 42 4.51 -8.20 -13.39
CA GLU A 42 5.75 -8.53 -14.07
C GLU A 42 5.76 -7.82 -15.42
N ILE A 43 6.75 -7.00 -15.64
CA ILE A 43 6.80 -6.08 -16.77
C ILE A 43 7.86 -6.54 -17.76
N ASP A 44 7.47 -6.57 -19.05
CA ASP A 44 8.42 -6.81 -20.15
C ASP A 44 9.33 -5.59 -20.26
N GLY A 45 10.63 -5.81 -20.14
CA GLY A 45 11.62 -4.73 -20.21
C GLY A 45 11.73 -4.03 -21.57
N ARG A 46 11.14 -4.59 -22.63
CA ARG A 46 11.14 -4.00 -23.96
C ARG A 46 9.94 -3.11 -24.24
N SER A 47 8.74 -3.62 -23.91
CA SER A 47 7.49 -2.93 -24.23
C SER A 47 6.94 -2.11 -23.07
N ASN A 48 7.44 -2.35 -21.85
CA ASN A 48 6.89 -1.81 -20.60
C ASN A 48 5.45 -2.25 -20.35
N GLU A 49 5.03 -3.36 -20.98
CA GLU A 49 3.71 -3.93 -20.77
C GLU A 49 3.73 -4.95 -19.64
N ILE A 50 2.63 -5.06 -18.93
CA ILE A 50 2.45 -6.11 -17.93
C ILE A 50 2.19 -7.42 -18.69
N VAL A 51 3.03 -8.43 -18.46
CA VAL A 51 2.91 -9.74 -19.13
C VAL A 51 2.37 -10.81 -18.19
N SER A 52 2.45 -10.62 -16.89
CA SER A 52 1.89 -11.53 -15.90
C SER A 52 1.74 -10.84 -14.57
N LEU A 53 1.02 -11.49 -13.65
CA LEU A 53 0.82 -11.00 -12.29
C LEU A 53 1.23 -12.08 -11.30
N ARG A 54 1.95 -11.69 -10.25
CA ARG A 54 2.27 -12.57 -9.13
C ARG A 54 1.41 -12.20 -7.93
N TRP A 55 0.85 -13.20 -7.28
CA TRP A 55 0.08 -13.02 -6.06
C TRP A 55 1.02 -13.13 -4.86
N ASP A 56 1.06 -12.09 -4.03
CA ASP A 56 1.82 -12.08 -2.77
C ASP A 56 0.85 -11.88 -1.60
N GLY A 57 0.85 -12.82 -0.67
CA GLY A 57 0.08 -12.70 0.56
C GLY A 57 0.85 -11.96 1.65
N LEU A 58 0.26 -11.92 2.83
CA LEU A 58 0.83 -11.22 3.97
C LEU A 58 2.21 -11.76 4.37
N ASP A 59 2.43 -13.06 4.23
CA ASP A 59 3.72 -13.67 4.54
C ASP A 59 4.84 -13.17 3.62
N GLN A 60 4.55 -13.04 2.31
CA GLN A 60 5.52 -12.49 1.37
C GLN A 60 5.78 -11.02 1.66
N LEU A 61 4.75 -10.28 2.03
CA LEU A 61 4.91 -8.88 2.41
C LEU A 61 5.85 -8.74 3.60
N ARG A 62 5.70 -9.58 4.61
CA ARG A 62 6.59 -9.59 5.78
C ARG A 62 8.02 -9.96 5.40
N ALA A 63 8.17 -10.97 4.53
CA ALA A 63 9.48 -11.47 4.13
C ALA A 63 10.25 -10.45 3.27
N ASN A 64 9.53 -9.67 2.46
CA ASN A 64 10.13 -8.72 1.54
C ASN A 64 10.13 -7.27 2.07
N HIS A 65 9.82 -7.10 3.34
CA HIS A 65 9.75 -5.78 3.95
C HIS A 65 11.11 -5.06 3.84
N PRO A 66 11.15 -3.83 3.37
CA PRO A 66 12.41 -3.09 3.31
C PRO A 66 12.95 -2.81 4.70
N LYS A 67 14.25 -3.08 4.88
CA LYS A 67 14.93 -2.89 6.17
C LYS A 67 15.22 -1.42 6.46
N ALA A 68 15.26 -0.59 5.45
CA ALA A 68 15.52 0.84 5.57
C ALA A 68 14.69 1.58 4.54
N VAL A 69 14.15 2.72 4.95
CA VAL A 69 13.38 3.60 4.10
C VAL A 69 14.23 4.81 3.77
N ASP A 70 14.23 5.21 2.50
CA ASP A 70 14.85 6.45 2.08
C ASP A 70 14.22 7.61 2.88
N PRO A 71 15.01 8.43 3.58
CA PRO A 71 14.48 9.53 4.37
C PRO A 71 13.75 10.60 3.56
N GLU A 72 13.92 10.62 2.24
CA GLU A 72 13.19 11.53 1.36
C GLU A 72 11.82 10.98 0.96
N THR A 73 11.44 9.79 1.42
CA THR A 73 10.15 9.18 1.10
C THR A 73 9.02 9.93 1.80
N ARG A 74 8.03 10.33 1.02
CA ARG A 74 6.81 10.96 1.54
C ARG A 74 5.59 10.36 0.89
N PHE A 75 4.44 10.52 1.53
CA PHE A 75 3.18 9.91 1.12
C PHE A 75 2.09 10.97 1.00
N GLU A 76 1.24 10.81 -0.01
CA GLU A 76 0.02 11.58 -0.17
C GLU A 76 -1.17 10.63 -0.29
N PHE A 77 -2.33 11.06 0.20
CA PHE A 77 -3.56 10.27 0.18
C PHE A 77 -4.63 11.06 -0.56
N PRO A 78 -4.56 11.13 -1.91
CA PRO A 78 -5.43 12.00 -2.69
C PRO A 78 -6.89 11.55 -2.74
N PHE A 79 -7.15 10.29 -2.41
CA PHE A 79 -8.45 9.72 -2.64
C PHE A 79 -8.76 8.65 -1.58
N ILE A 80 -9.92 8.78 -0.94
CA ILE A 80 -10.50 7.79 -0.03
C ILE A 80 -12.00 7.76 -0.29
N ASP A 81 -12.53 6.60 -0.63
CA ASP A 81 -13.94 6.41 -0.88
C ASP A 81 -14.49 5.24 -0.07
N VAL A 82 -15.59 5.45 0.62
CA VAL A 82 -16.17 4.47 1.53
C VAL A 82 -17.66 4.38 1.31
N VAL A 83 -18.16 3.15 1.18
CA VAL A 83 -19.58 2.86 1.17
C VAL A 83 -19.82 1.73 2.18
N GLY A 84 -20.55 2.03 3.27
CA GLY A 84 -20.82 1.05 4.32
C GLY A 84 -19.54 0.47 4.93
N ASP A 85 -19.36 -0.82 4.82
CA ASP A 85 -18.20 -1.54 5.38
C ASP A 85 -17.05 -1.73 4.39
N ALA A 86 -17.15 -1.19 3.18
CA ALA A 86 -16.15 -1.34 2.15
C ALA A 86 -15.52 0.01 1.80
N GLY A 87 -14.23 0.01 1.54
CA GLY A 87 -13.52 1.22 1.17
C GLY A 87 -12.38 0.96 0.21
N VAL A 88 -11.97 2.02 -0.49
CA VAL A 88 -10.81 2.01 -1.37
C VAL A 88 -10.09 3.35 -1.20
N ALA A 89 -8.76 3.31 -1.28
CA ALA A 89 -7.96 4.52 -1.18
C ALA A 89 -6.80 4.46 -2.16
N ARG A 90 -6.32 5.64 -2.54
CA ARG A 90 -5.09 5.78 -3.31
C ARG A 90 -4.00 6.36 -2.42
N VAL A 91 -2.84 5.77 -2.49
CA VAL A 91 -1.65 6.25 -1.78
C VAL A 91 -0.57 6.53 -2.83
N ASP A 92 -0.14 7.77 -2.91
CA ASP A 92 0.96 8.15 -3.79
C ASP A 92 2.24 8.20 -2.97
N VAL A 93 3.28 7.53 -3.48
CA VAL A 93 4.59 7.42 -2.82
C VAL A 93 5.60 8.23 -3.63
N TYR A 94 6.30 9.12 -2.95
CA TYR A 94 7.31 10.00 -3.55
C TYR A 94 8.66 9.82 -2.87
N ARG A 95 9.73 9.99 -3.63
CA ARG A 95 11.07 10.23 -3.12
C ARG A 95 11.51 11.62 -3.56
N GLY A 96 11.55 12.56 -2.62
CA GLY A 96 11.67 13.95 -2.98
C GLY A 96 10.50 14.38 -3.86
N GLU A 97 10.77 14.92 -5.03
CA GLU A 97 9.74 15.33 -5.98
C GLU A 97 9.36 14.23 -6.97
N ARG A 98 10.06 13.11 -6.95
CA ARG A 98 9.81 12.01 -7.89
C ARG A 98 8.66 11.14 -7.41
N HIS A 99 7.63 11.01 -8.23
CA HIS A 99 6.51 10.09 -7.98
C HIS A 99 6.96 8.66 -8.31
N VAL A 100 7.04 7.79 -7.30
CA VAL A 100 7.58 6.43 -7.45
C VAL A 100 6.49 5.40 -7.64
N TYR A 101 5.44 5.46 -6.81
CA TYR A 101 4.33 4.51 -6.88
C TYR A 101 3.00 5.21 -6.72
N SER A 102 1.97 4.66 -7.35
CA SER A 102 0.56 4.92 -7.02
C SER A 102 -0.05 3.60 -6.59
N ASP A 103 -0.44 3.52 -5.33
CA ASP A 103 -1.01 2.31 -4.75
C ASP A 103 -2.52 2.47 -4.61
N TYR A 104 -3.28 1.46 -5.02
CA TYR A 104 -4.70 1.35 -4.70
C TYR A 104 -4.87 0.26 -3.66
N VAL A 105 -5.42 0.63 -2.51
CA VAL A 105 -5.66 -0.30 -1.42
C VAL A 105 -7.16 -0.45 -1.18
N SER A 106 -7.57 -1.67 -0.89
CA SER A 106 -8.96 -1.98 -0.54
C SER A 106 -9.04 -2.32 0.94
N LEU A 107 -10.13 -1.90 1.56
CA LEU A 107 -10.35 -2.07 2.99
C LEU A 107 -11.74 -2.60 3.25
N TYR A 108 -11.87 -3.37 4.33
CA TYR A 108 -13.16 -3.73 4.91
C TYR A 108 -13.16 -3.38 6.39
N ARG A 109 -14.34 -3.02 6.89
CA ARG A 109 -14.57 -2.91 8.33
C ARG A 109 -14.96 -4.29 8.84
N VAL A 110 -14.10 -4.90 9.64
CA VAL A 110 -14.26 -6.25 10.18
C VAL A 110 -14.37 -6.13 11.69
N GLN A 111 -15.51 -6.54 12.25
CA GLN A 111 -15.74 -6.45 13.69
C GLN A 111 -15.45 -5.04 14.25
N GLY A 112 -15.89 -4.03 13.51
CA GLY A 112 -15.77 -2.63 13.92
C GLY A 112 -14.43 -1.97 13.61
N ALA A 113 -13.46 -2.68 13.07
CA ALA A 113 -12.14 -2.14 12.75
C ALA A 113 -11.87 -2.19 11.25
N TRP A 114 -11.34 -1.11 10.70
CA TRP A 114 -10.93 -1.07 9.31
C TRP A 114 -9.62 -1.83 9.12
N ARG A 115 -9.59 -2.70 8.12
CA ARG A 115 -8.44 -3.54 7.82
C ARG A 115 -8.15 -3.54 6.33
N LEU A 116 -6.85 -3.54 5.99
CA LEU A 116 -6.40 -3.66 4.61
C LEU A 116 -6.60 -5.10 4.13
N VAL A 117 -7.19 -5.26 2.95
CA VAL A 117 -7.48 -6.59 2.40
C VAL A 117 -6.83 -6.85 1.05
N SER A 118 -6.50 -5.81 0.29
CA SER A 118 -5.79 -6.01 -0.98
C SER A 118 -5.08 -4.74 -1.42
N LYS A 119 -4.12 -4.91 -2.33
CA LYS A 119 -3.38 -3.81 -2.93
C LYS A 119 -3.01 -4.15 -4.37
N VAL A 120 -3.21 -3.19 -5.26
CA VAL A 120 -2.62 -3.17 -6.59
C VAL A 120 -1.87 -1.85 -6.75
N TYR A 121 -0.84 -1.81 -7.59
CA TYR A 121 -0.06 -0.59 -7.71
C TYR A 121 0.52 -0.42 -9.11
N HIS A 122 0.82 0.83 -9.42
CA HIS A 122 1.57 1.20 -10.61
C HIS A 122 2.93 1.76 -10.18
N ALA A 123 4.01 1.24 -10.74
CA ALA A 123 5.35 1.78 -10.55
C ALA A 123 5.60 2.83 -11.64
N HIS A 124 5.85 4.08 -11.24
CA HIS A 124 6.17 5.15 -12.17
C HIS A 124 7.62 5.02 -12.58
N LEU A 125 7.87 4.49 -13.77
CA LEU A 125 9.22 4.33 -14.27
C LEU A 125 9.84 5.71 -14.49
N ALA A 126 11.13 5.82 -14.16
CA ALA A 126 11.85 7.05 -14.45
C ALA A 126 11.78 7.32 -15.95
N ALA A 127 11.53 8.57 -16.33
CA ALA A 127 11.68 8.99 -17.72
C ALA A 127 13.08 8.59 -18.17
N GLY A 128 13.21 8.11 -19.40
CA GLY A 128 14.47 7.67 -19.95
C GLY A 128 15.54 8.75 -19.85
N PRO A 129 16.78 8.39 -20.09
CA PRO A 129 17.89 9.28 -19.85
C PRO A 129 17.77 10.60 -20.57
#